data_daf3456da6e3c2fda04f421afaf86860
#
_entry.id   daf3456da6e3c2fda04f421afaf86860
#
_cell.length_a   1.000
_cell.length_b   1.000
_cell.length_c   1.000
_cell.angle_alpha   90.00
_cell.angle_beta   90.00
_cell.angle_gamma   90.00
#
_symmetry.space_group_name_H-M   'P 1'
#
loop_
_entity.id
_entity.type
_entity.pdbx_description
1 polymer ?
#
loop_
_entity_poly.entity_id
_entity_poly.type
_entity_poly.pdbx_seq_one_letter_code
_entity_poly.pdbx_strand_id
1 'polypeptide(L)'
;MEKRNPIILIHGLWNTSSIFSSITPQLDNIGIEYFAPTLEHSYGMTSILDLTKKLNELILEKYGLEKEIDILGFSMGGIIGRHWIQKFNGYKRTRRLISIGSPHKGTLMAQLIPKYPFKGISEMKINSKFLRGLANNDFFLNDIECINFFTYWDLMVFPSWWTNLNFGKKISVKVYKHRNLVRNKSVVDKIIDEIIM
;
A
#
# COMPACT_ATOMS: atom_id res chain seq x y z
N MET A 1 0.98 -24.33 -15.24
CA MET A 1 1.04 -22.91 -14.87
C MET A 1 1.47 -22.83 -13.41
N GLU A 2 2.55 -22.15 -13.14
CA GLU A 2 3.01 -21.93 -11.77
C GLU A 2 1.92 -21.16 -10.99
N LYS A 3 1.54 -21.66 -9.82
CA LYS A 3 0.45 -21.10 -9.02
C LYS A 3 0.93 -19.77 -8.45
N ARG A 4 0.43 -18.65 -8.98
CA ARG A 4 0.77 -17.30 -8.49
C ARG A 4 0.27 -17.08 -7.07
N ASN A 5 0.97 -16.26 -6.32
CA ASN A 5 0.56 -15.89 -4.98
C ASN A 5 -0.74 -15.07 -5.00
N PRO A 6 -1.64 -15.26 -4.03
CA PRO A 6 -2.77 -14.37 -3.86
C PRO A 6 -2.29 -12.97 -3.48
N ILE A 7 -3.04 -11.94 -3.92
CA ILE A 7 -2.69 -10.54 -3.70
C ILE A 7 -3.62 -9.94 -2.65
N ILE A 8 -3.03 -9.32 -1.62
CA ILE A 8 -3.78 -8.54 -0.64
C ILE A 8 -3.86 -7.09 -1.12
N LEU A 9 -5.07 -6.59 -1.38
CA LEU A 9 -5.33 -5.23 -1.85
C LEU A 9 -5.71 -4.33 -0.67
N ILE A 10 -4.86 -3.37 -0.32
CA ILE A 10 -5.02 -2.52 0.86
C ILE A 10 -5.35 -1.10 0.42
N HIS A 11 -6.56 -0.64 0.71
CA HIS A 11 -7.02 0.70 0.32
C HIS A 11 -6.42 1.83 1.17
N GLY A 12 -6.53 3.05 0.66
CA GLY A 12 -6.07 4.25 1.34
C GLY A 12 -7.11 4.90 2.25
N LEU A 13 -6.72 6.03 2.85
CA LEU A 13 -7.59 6.88 3.65
C LEU A 13 -8.79 7.35 2.81
N TRP A 14 -9.97 7.43 3.43
CA TRP A 14 -11.26 7.81 2.81
C TRP A 14 -11.69 6.92 1.63
N ASN A 15 -11.21 5.69 1.60
CA ASN A 15 -11.59 4.69 0.61
C ASN A 15 -12.03 3.40 1.32
N THR A 16 -12.62 2.51 0.55
CA THR A 16 -12.91 1.12 0.89
C THR A 16 -12.28 0.23 -0.16
N SER A 17 -12.48 -1.08 -0.06
CA SER A 17 -12.06 -2.04 -1.09
C SER A 17 -12.56 -1.68 -2.50
N SER A 18 -13.68 -0.96 -2.62
CA SER A 18 -14.25 -0.53 -3.91
C SER A 18 -13.32 0.36 -4.76
N ILE A 19 -12.27 0.93 -4.16
CA ILE A 19 -11.27 1.71 -4.92
C ILE A 19 -10.55 0.86 -5.98
N PHE A 20 -10.49 -0.46 -5.79
CA PHE A 20 -9.85 -1.41 -6.68
C PHE A 20 -10.76 -1.96 -7.79
N SER A 21 -11.96 -1.39 -7.98
CA SER A 21 -12.95 -1.84 -8.99
C SER A 21 -12.44 -1.86 -10.44
N SER A 22 -11.35 -1.16 -10.74
CA SER A 22 -10.70 -1.21 -12.06
C SER A 22 -9.59 -2.27 -12.13
N ILE A 23 -9.10 -2.75 -11.00
CA ILE A 23 -8.02 -3.75 -10.91
C ILE A 23 -8.60 -5.16 -10.77
N THR A 24 -9.58 -5.35 -9.88
CA THR A 24 -10.11 -6.68 -9.55
C THR A 24 -10.66 -7.45 -10.76
N PRO A 25 -11.40 -6.86 -11.72
CA PRO A 25 -11.83 -7.60 -12.90
C PRO A 25 -10.67 -8.09 -13.78
N GLN A 26 -9.55 -7.35 -13.80
CA GLN A 26 -8.38 -7.79 -14.55
C GLN A 26 -7.65 -8.94 -13.85
N LEU A 27 -7.61 -8.95 -12.51
CA LEU A 27 -7.09 -10.09 -11.74
C LEU A 27 -7.94 -11.34 -11.95
N ASP A 28 -9.28 -11.20 -11.95
CA ASP A 28 -10.22 -12.28 -12.25
C ASP A 28 -9.96 -12.87 -13.64
N ASN A 29 -9.81 -12.00 -14.67
CA ASN A 29 -9.58 -12.43 -16.06
C ASN A 29 -8.28 -13.22 -16.25
N ILE A 30 -7.26 -12.97 -15.42
CA ILE A 30 -5.97 -13.69 -15.48
C ILE A 30 -5.84 -14.78 -14.41
N GLY A 31 -6.92 -15.05 -13.66
CA GLY A 31 -6.99 -16.13 -12.68
C GLY A 31 -6.10 -15.95 -11.46
N ILE A 32 -5.84 -14.69 -11.05
CA ILE A 32 -5.08 -14.39 -9.84
C ILE A 32 -6.04 -14.16 -8.67
N GLU A 33 -5.89 -14.98 -7.63
CA GLU A 33 -6.64 -14.81 -6.39
C GLU A 33 -6.27 -13.51 -5.70
N TYR A 34 -7.25 -12.79 -5.19
CA TYR A 34 -7.02 -11.59 -4.39
C TYR A 34 -7.92 -11.53 -3.15
N PHE A 35 -7.50 -10.72 -2.20
CA PHE A 35 -8.28 -10.37 -1.03
C PHE A 35 -8.21 -8.87 -0.78
N ALA A 36 -9.35 -8.22 -0.79
CA ALA A 36 -9.49 -6.77 -0.64
C ALA A 36 -10.33 -6.43 0.60
N PRO A 37 -9.74 -6.51 1.82
CA PRO A 37 -10.49 -6.16 3.03
C PRO A 37 -10.77 -4.66 3.10
N THR A 38 -11.93 -4.29 3.65
CA THR A 38 -12.20 -2.92 4.06
C THR A 38 -11.72 -2.72 5.49
N LEU A 39 -10.77 -1.80 5.69
CA LEU A 39 -10.23 -1.44 6.99
C LEU A 39 -10.89 -0.13 7.47
N GLU A 40 -11.49 -0.17 8.65
CA GLU A 40 -12.21 0.97 9.22
C GLU A 40 -11.24 2.01 9.79
N HIS A 41 -10.86 2.98 8.97
CA HIS A 41 -9.90 4.03 9.34
C HIS A 41 -10.53 5.22 10.10
N SER A 42 -11.88 5.25 10.28
CA SER A 42 -12.60 6.29 11.03
C SER A 42 -12.12 7.71 10.65
N TYR A 43 -12.17 8.05 9.37
CA TYR A 43 -11.70 9.33 8.81
C TYR A 43 -10.23 9.66 9.14
N GLY A 44 -9.41 8.68 9.50
CA GLY A 44 -8.00 8.86 9.86
C GLY A 44 -7.75 8.96 11.37
N MET A 45 -8.77 8.74 12.20
CA MET A 45 -8.62 8.66 13.66
C MET A 45 -7.98 7.33 14.09
N THR A 46 -8.30 6.22 13.42
CA THR A 46 -7.68 4.92 13.67
C THR A 46 -6.20 4.96 13.31
N SER A 47 -5.32 4.49 14.20
CA SER A 47 -3.88 4.45 13.94
C SER A 47 -3.52 3.43 12.85
N ILE A 48 -2.43 3.68 12.13
CA ILE A 48 -1.90 2.71 11.15
C ILE A 48 -1.53 1.39 11.85
N LEU A 49 -1.03 1.45 13.09
CA LEU A 49 -0.77 0.24 13.88
C LEU A 49 -2.05 -0.59 14.09
N ASP A 50 -3.16 0.02 14.48
CA ASP A 50 -4.41 -0.70 14.74
C ASP A 50 -5.02 -1.24 13.44
N LEU A 51 -4.94 -0.46 12.35
CA LEU A 51 -5.32 -0.95 11.00
C LEU A 51 -4.47 -2.14 10.57
N THR A 52 -3.16 -2.11 10.87
CA THR A 52 -2.26 -3.23 10.54
C THR A 52 -2.55 -4.47 11.38
N LYS A 53 -2.89 -4.31 12.67
CA LYS A 53 -3.34 -5.44 13.51
C LYS A 53 -4.58 -6.10 12.93
N LYS A 54 -5.57 -5.28 12.54
CA LYS A 54 -6.80 -5.79 11.91
C LYS A 54 -6.52 -6.49 10.59
N LEU A 55 -5.65 -5.91 9.76
CA LEU A 55 -5.20 -6.56 8.52
C LEU A 55 -4.55 -7.93 8.81
N ASN A 56 -3.69 -8.00 9.83
CA ASN A 56 -3.02 -9.24 10.21
C ASN A 56 -4.02 -10.34 10.63
N GLU A 57 -5.02 -9.99 11.45
CA GLU A 57 -6.09 -10.91 11.84
C GLU A 57 -6.81 -11.48 10.60
N LEU A 58 -7.21 -10.61 9.67
CA LEU A 58 -7.92 -10.99 8.44
C LEU A 58 -7.06 -11.86 7.50
N ILE A 59 -5.76 -11.56 7.40
CA ILE A 59 -4.82 -12.37 6.61
C ILE A 59 -4.64 -13.76 7.25
N LEU A 60 -4.50 -13.82 8.58
CA LEU A 60 -4.35 -15.08 9.29
C LEU A 60 -5.61 -15.95 9.21
N GLU A 61 -6.78 -15.35 9.33
CA GLU A 61 -8.07 -16.02 9.18
C GLU A 61 -8.22 -16.66 7.78
N LYS A 62 -7.86 -15.90 6.73
CA LYS A 62 -8.06 -16.35 5.36
C LYS A 62 -6.96 -17.28 4.84
N TYR A 63 -5.71 -17.04 5.18
CA TYR A 63 -4.55 -17.68 4.56
C TYR A 63 -3.65 -18.46 5.54
N GLY A 64 -3.93 -18.41 6.84
CA GLY A 64 -3.05 -19.00 7.85
C GLY A 64 -1.69 -18.32 7.94
N LEU A 65 -0.70 -19.03 8.47
CA LEU A 65 0.65 -18.50 8.72
C LEU A 65 1.62 -18.70 7.54
N GLU A 66 1.46 -19.78 6.78
CA GLU A 66 2.48 -20.26 5.84
C GLU A 66 2.26 -19.81 4.39
N LYS A 67 1.04 -19.36 4.05
CA LYS A 67 0.72 -19.03 2.67
C LYS A 67 1.52 -17.83 2.21
N GLU A 68 2.31 -17.98 1.14
CA GLU A 68 2.95 -16.86 0.46
C GLU A 68 1.91 -15.95 -0.16
N ILE A 69 2.13 -14.64 -0.07
CA ILE A 69 1.23 -13.60 -0.56
C ILE A 69 2.00 -12.44 -1.18
N ASP A 70 1.35 -11.73 -2.08
CA ASP A 70 1.81 -10.44 -2.59
C ASP A 70 0.96 -9.32 -1.98
N ILE A 71 1.51 -8.15 -1.80
CA ILE A 71 0.82 -6.97 -1.24
C ILE A 71 0.72 -5.89 -2.32
N LEU A 72 -0.48 -5.36 -2.52
CA LEU A 72 -0.72 -4.14 -3.29
C LEU A 72 -1.41 -3.12 -2.41
N GLY A 73 -0.72 -2.03 -2.11
CA GLY A 73 -1.25 -0.98 -1.24
C GLY A 73 -1.41 0.36 -1.97
N PHE A 74 -2.59 0.94 -1.90
CA PHE A 74 -2.88 2.28 -2.42
C PHE A 74 -2.81 3.33 -1.31
N SER A 75 -2.05 4.41 -1.52
CA SER A 75 -1.96 5.54 -0.59
C SER A 75 -1.54 5.07 0.82
N MET A 76 -2.30 5.37 1.87
CA MET A 76 -2.09 4.85 3.23
C MET A 76 -1.96 3.32 3.25
N GLY A 77 -2.64 2.61 2.33
CA GLY A 77 -2.59 1.15 2.24
C GLY A 77 -1.19 0.59 1.98
N GLY A 78 -0.35 1.30 1.22
CA GLY A 78 1.05 0.87 1.03
C GLY A 78 1.90 1.02 2.29
N ILE A 79 1.59 2.01 3.14
CA ILE A 79 2.24 2.15 4.45
C ILE A 79 1.78 1.03 5.39
N ILE A 80 0.48 0.70 5.40
CA ILE A 80 -0.07 -0.41 6.18
C ILE A 80 0.59 -1.74 5.75
N GLY A 81 0.67 -2.00 4.44
CA GLY A 81 1.33 -3.18 3.90
C GLY A 81 2.81 -3.27 4.29
N ARG A 82 3.57 -2.17 4.13
CA ARG A 82 4.96 -2.08 4.58
C ARG A 82 5.09 -2.34 6.08
N HIS A 83 4.22 -1.74 6.90
CA HIS A 83 4.23 -1.95 8.35
C HIS A 83 3.93 -3.41 8.73
N TRP A 84 2.97 -4.04 8.04
CA TRP A 84 2.66 -5.46 8.24
C TRP A 84 3.86 -6.35 7.89
N ILE A 85 4.52 -6.11 6.75
CA ILE A 85 5.73 -6.83 6.35
C ILE A 85 6.81 -6.73 7.42
N GLN A 86 7.10 -5.51 7.89
CA GLN A 86 8.22 -5.25 8.78
C GLN A 86 7.96 -5.62 10.26
N LYS A 87 6.71 -5.62 10.73
CA LYS A 87 6.39 -5.72 12.16
C LYS A 87 5.51 -6.91 12.55
N PHE A 88 4.92 -7.60 11.56
CA PHE A 88 4.06 -8.76 11.78
C PHE A 88 4.61 -10.03 11.12
N ASN A 89 5.93 -10.10 10.96
CA ASN A 89 6.63 -11.22 10.31
C ASN A 89 6.18 -11.44 8.84
N GLY A 90 5.54 -10.46 8.21
CA GLY A 90 5.11 -10.55 6.83
C GLY A 90 6.27 -10.78 5.86
N TYR A 91 7.48 -10.29 6.18
CA TYR A 91 8.69 -10.48 5.37
C TYR A 91 9.04 -11.95 5.11
N LYS A 92 8.59 -12.88 5.97
CA LYS A 92 8.86 -14.31 5.82
C LYS A 92 8.07 -14.97 4.68
N ARG A 93 7.01 -14.31 4.20
CA ARG A 93 6.07 -14.88 3.24
C ARG A 93 5.53 -13.89 2.20
N THR A 94 6.10 -12.69 2.15
CA THR A 94 5.78 -11.72 1.11
C THR A 94 6.85 -11.74 0.05
N ARG A 95 6.47 -12.08 -1.18
CA ARG A 95 7.37 -12.03 -2.33
C ARG A 95 7.46 -10.61 -2.88
N ARG A 96 6.33 -9.90 -2.96
CA ARG A 96 6.22 -8.60 -3.66
C ARG A 96 5.41 -7.58 -2.88
N LEU A 97 5.88 -6.32 -2.87
CA LEU A 97 5.16 -5.15 -2.38
C LEU A 97 4.98 -4.14 -3.53
N ILE A 98 3.76 -4.01 -4.04
CA ILE A 98 3.38 -2.97 -4.99
C ILE A 98 2.77 -1.82 -4.21
N SER A 99 3.43 -0.67 -4.22
CA SER A 99 3.02 0.54 -3.52
C SER A 99 2.58 1.61 -4.52
N ILE A 100 1.36 2.10 -4.40
CA ILE A 100 0.75 3.01 -5.36
C ILE A 100 0.43 4.33 -4.66
N GLY A 101 1.20 5.38 -4.97
CA GLY A 101 1.00 6.72 -4.41
C GLY A 101 1.07 6.76 -2.88
N SER A 102 1.89 5.94 -2.25
CA SER A 102 1.94 5.83 -0.79
C SER A 102 2.97 6.79 -0.19
N PRO A 103 2.62 7.59 0.82
CA PRO A 103 3.53 8.59 1.38
C PRO A 103 4.57 7.98 2.35
N HIS A 104 5.51 7.18 1.81
CA HIS A 104 6.52 6.47 2.61
C HIS A 104 7.46 7.39 3.41
N LYS A 105 7.62 8.63 2.97
CA LYS A 105 8.40 9.67 3.67
C LYS A 105 7.51 10.75 4.30
N GLY A 106 6.18 10.53 4.26
CA GLY A 106 5.18 11.47 4.71
C GLY A 106 4.68 12.40 3.61
N THR A 107 3.72 13.26 3.94
CA THR A 107 3.16 14.25 3.02
C THR A 107 2.90 15.57 3.73
N LEU A 108 3.11 16.70 3.01
CA LEU A 108 2.78 18.04 3.52
C LEU A 108 1.29 18.18 3.81
N MET A 109 0.42 17.50 3.06
CA MET A 109 -1.02 17.53 3.31
C MET A 109 -1.39 17.01 4.71
N ALA A 110 -0.68 16.00 5.21
CA ALA A 110 -0.88 15.52 6.57
C ALA A 110 -0.44 16.55 7.64
N GLN A 111 0.52 17.43 7.34
CA GLN A 111 0.98 18.46 8.29
C GLN A 111 -0.12 19.46 8.66
N LEU A 112 -1.07 19.71 7.74
CA LEU A 112 -2.16 20.66 7.93
C LEU A 112 -3.24 20.14 8.89
N ILE A 113 -3.29 18.84 9.17
CA ILE A 113 -4.30 18.22 10.01
C ILE A 113 -3.80 18.14 11.46
N PRO A 114 -4.64 18.45 12.47
CA PRO A 114 -4.28 18.28 13.88
C PRO A 114 -3.87 16.84 14.21
N LYS A 115 -2.98 16.67 15.19
CA LYS A 115 -2.58 15.33 15.62
C LYS A 115 -3.74 14.57 16.27
N TYR A 116 -4.51 15.25 17.09
CA TYR A 116 -5.67 14.70 17.77
C TYR A 116 -6.96 15.27 17.14
N PRO A 117 -7.95 14.44 16.86
CA PRO A 117 -8.03 12.99 17.07
C PRO A 117 -7.46 12.13 15.91
N PHE A 118 -6.85 12.74 14.90
CA PHE A 118 -6.46 12.10 13.63
C PHE A 118 -5.12 11.37 13.71
N LYS A 119 -5.06 10.31 14.55
CA LYS A 119 -3.83 9.59 14.84
C LYS A 119 -3.21 8.96 13.56
N GLY A 120 -4.01 8.29 12.71
CA GLY A 120 -3.53 7.69 11.47
C GLY A 120 -2.98 8.71 10.47
N ILE A 121 -3.64 9.90 10.35
CA ILE A 121 -3.10 11.00 9.52
C ILE A 121 -1.80 11.54 10.14
N SER A 122 -1.76 11.66 11.47
CA SER A 122 -0.59 12.11 12.19
C SER A 122 0.64 11.21 11.98
N GLU A 123 0.42 9.91 11.82
CA GLU A 123 1.48 8.94 11.51
C GLU A 123 2.03 9.10 10.09
N MET A 124 1.26 9.71 9.16
CA MET A 124 1.71 10.06 7.80
C MET A 124 2.38 11.43 7.69
N LYS A 125 2.55 12.16 8.81
CA LYS A 125 3.30 13.42 8.80
C LYS A 125 4.78 13.19 8.49
N ILE A 126 5.39 14.19 7.86
CA ILE A 126 6.82 14.20 7.59
C ILE A 126 7.59 14.04 8.90
N ASN A 127 8.60 13.18 8.90
CA ASN A 127 9.41 12.89 10.08
C ASN A 127 8.61 12.39 11.29
N SER A 128 7.42 11.82 11.10
CA SER A 128 6.70 11.18 12.19
C SER A 128 7.54 10.05 12.80
N LYS A 129 7.39 9.83 14.11
CA LYS A 129 8.06 8.71 14.81
C LYS A 129 7.73 7.37 14.13
N PHE A 130 6.49 7.24 13.63
CA PHE A 130 6.03 6.04 12.95
C PHE A 130 6.81 5.79 11.64
N LEU A 131 6.87 6.77 10.73
CA LEU A 131 7.57 6.60 9.45
C LEU A 131 9.08 6.45 9.62
N ARG A 132 9.70 7.15 10.59
CA ARG A 132 11.11 6.93 10.93
C ARG A 132 11.36 5.51 11.44
N GLY A 133 10.44 4.99 12.27
CA GLY A 133 10.51 3.61 12.74
C GLY A 133 10.42 2.58 11.60
N LEU A 134 9.64 2.87 10.54
CA LEU A 134 9.63 2.04 9.33
C LEU A 134 10.95 2.14 8.56
N ALA A 135 11.47 3.35 8.36
CA ALA A 135 12.72 3.55 7.63
C ALA A 135 13.92 2.85 8.29
N ASN A 136 13.97 2.84 9.61
CA ASN A 136 15.02 2.14 10.37
C ASN A 136 14.93 0.60 10.28
N ASN A 137 13.86 0.07 9.71
CA ASN A 137 13.62 -1.37 9.54
C ASN A 137 13.53 -1.79 8.06
N ASP A 138 14.05 -0.99 7.14
CA ASP A 138 13.99 -1.27 5.70
C ASP A 138 14.72 -2.55 5.29
N PHE A 139 15.66 -3.02 6.10
CA PHE A 139 16.35 -4.29 5.86
C PHE A 139 15.41 -5.51 5.76
N PHE A 140 14.20 -5.46 6.36
CA PHE A 140 13.18 -6.50 6.18
C PHE A 140 12.57 -6.54 4.77
N LEU A 141 12.85 -5.54 3.95
CA LEU A 141 12.36 -5.45 2.58
C LEU A 141 13.43 -5.85 1.54
N ASN A 142 14.64 -6.20 1.96
CA ASN A 142 15.75 -6.47 1.03
C ASN A 142 15.47 -7.65 0.07
N ASP A 143 14.78 -8.67 0.57
CA ASP A 143 14.44 -9.87 -0.22
C ASP A 143 13.04 -9.78 -0.86
N ILE A 144 12.38 -8.61 -0.76
CA ILE A 144 11.04 -8.38 -1.30
C ILE A 144 11.14 -7.51 -2.54
N GLU A 145 10.51 -7.95 -3.61
CA GLU A 145 10.37 -7.17 -4.83
C GLU A 145 9.47 -5.95 -4.56
N CYS A 146 10.09 -4.78 -4.38
CA CYS A 146 9.38 -3.53 -4.13
C CYS A 146 9.16 -2.75 -5.43
N ILE A 147 7.90 -2.43 -5.74
CA ILE A 147 7.51 -1.65 -6.93
C ILE A 147 6.70 -0.45 -6.47
N ASN A 148 7.13 0.76 -6.88
CA ASN A 148 6.52 2.01 -6.45
C ASN A 148 5.93 2.75 -7.65
N PHE A 149 4.61 2.84 -7.71
CA PHE A 149 3.89 3.66 -8.70
C PHE A 149 3.63 5.06 -8.15
N PHE A 150 3.93 6.09 -8.92
CA PHE A 150 3.68 7.47 -8.53
C PHE A 150 3.40 8.37 -9.74
N THR A 151 2.86 9.55 -9.46
CA THR A 151 2.75 10.61 -10.45
C THR A 151 3.30 11.91 -9.88
N TYR A 152 3.98 12.69 -10.71
CA TYR A 152 4.51 14.01 -10.31
C TYR A 152 3.40 15.03 -9.97
N TRP A 153 2.17 14.78 -10.40
CA TRP A 153 1.01 15.66 -10.25
C TRP A 153 0.11 15.28 -9.06
N ASP A 154 0.62 14.49 -8.13
CA ASP A 154 -0.13 14.06 -6.95
C ASP A 154 -0.17 15.18 -5.89
N LEU A 155 -1.32 15.83 -5.77
CA LEU A 155 -1.54 16.86 -4.75
C LEU A 155 -1.88 16.29 -3.37
N MET A 156 -2.27 15.02 -3.27
CA MET A 156 -2.56 14.36 -1.98
C MET A 156 -1.29 13.88 -1.29
N VAL A 157 -0.29 13.48 -2.08
CA VAL A 157 1.03 13.10 -1.57
C VAL A 157 2.06 14.05 -2.16
N PHE A 158 2.25 15.16 -1.48
CA PHE A 158 3.20 16.19 -1.90
C PHE A 158 4.34 16.33 -0.88
N PRO A 159 5.60 16.41 -1.31
CA PRO A 159 6.09 16.21 -2.67
C PRO A 159 5.89 14.76 -3.15
N SER A 160 5.48 14.59 -4.40
CA SER A 160 5.06 13.29 -4.94
C SER A 160 6.18 12.24 -5.02
N TRP A 161 7.44 12.66 -5.16
CA TRP A 161 8.60 11.75 -5.13
C TRP A 161 8.90 11.17 -3.74
N TRP A 162 8.22 11.62 -2.68
CA TRP A 162 8.27 11.02 -1.35
C TRP A 162 7.40 9.76 -1.23
N THR A 163 6.66 9.41 -2.27
CA THR A 163 6.00 8.11 -2.38
C THR A 163 6.98 6.97 -2.58
N ASN A 164 8.18 7.26 -3.08
CA ASN A 164 9.15 6.22 -3.40
C ASN A 164 9.93 5.78 -2.15
N LEU A 165 10.04 4.47 -1.99
CA LEU A 165 11.06 3.88 -1.14
C LEU A 165 12.45 4.22 -1.69
N ASN A 166 13.49 4.13 -0.84
CA ASN A 166 14.86 4.41 -1.28
C ASN A 166 15.40 3.35 -2.26
N PHE A 167 14.73 2.22 -2.36
CA PHE A 167 15.08 1.04 -3.17
C PHE A 167 13.85 0.55 -3.96
N GLY A 168 14.05 -0.49 -4.77
CA GLY A 168 13.01 -1.07 -5.61
C GLY A 168 12.75 -0.29 -6.91
N LYS A 169 11.87 -0.85 -7.73
CA LYS A 169 11.47 -0.30 -9.02
C LYS A 169 10.58 0.92 -8.81
N LYS A 170 10.81 2.00 -9.57
CA LYS A 170 10.03 3.24 -9.50
C LYS A 170 9.40 3.49 -10.85
N ILE A 171 8.07 3.54 -10.90
CA ILE A 171 7.28 3.70 -12.12
C ILE A 171 6.49 5.00 -12.03
N SER A 172 6.90 5.99 -12.80
CA SER A 172 6.13 7.22 -12.94
C SER A 172 5.03 7.06 -13.99
N VAL A 173 3.84 7.60 -13.67
CA VAL A 173 2.70 7.58 -14.58
C VAL A 173 2.12 8.99 -14.75
N LYS A 174 1.53 9.26 -15.93
CA LYS A 174 1.00 10.59 -16.27
C LYS A 174 -0.50 10.66 -15.93
N VAL A 175 -0.82 10.87 -14.65
CA VAL A 175 -2.19 11.13 -14.19
C VAL A 175 -2.19 12.30 -13.20
N TYR A 176 -3.30 13.07 -13.16
CA TYR A 176 -3.36 14.32 -12.38
C TYR A 176 -4.03 14.15 -11.02
N LYS A 177 -4.85 13.12 -10.82
CA LYS A 177 -5.59 12.90 -9.57
C LYS A 177 -5.07 11.66 -8.89
N HIS A 178 -4.86 11.73 -7.59
CA HIS A 178 -4.41 10.62 -6.75
C HIS A 178 -5.18 9.30 -7.00
N ARG A 179 -6.51 9.37 -7.05
CA ARG A 179 -7.35 8.19 -7.33
C ARG A 179 -7.15 7.60 -8.73
N ASN A 180 -6.67 8.38 -9.69
CA ASN A 180 -6.42 7.89 -11.05
C ASN A 180 -5.22 6.93 -11.10
N LEU A 181 -4.38 6.91 -10.08
CA LEU A 181 -3.31 5.91 -9.93
C LEU A 181 -3.83 4.46 -9.90
N VAL A 182 -5.09 4.25 -9.50
CA VAL A 182 -5.73 2.91 -9.44
C VAL A 182 -6.99 2.80 -10.30
N ARG A 183 -7.36 3.86 -11.04
CA ARG A 183 -8.58 3.90 -11.87
C ARG A 183 -8.32 4.12 -13.36
N ASN A 184 -7.22 4.82 -13.68
CA ASN A 184 -6.90 5.09 -15.09
C ASN A 184 -6.47 3.78 -15.77
N LYS A 185 -7.12 3.45 -16.90
CA LYS A 185 -6.90 2.19 -17.61
C LYS A 185 -5.43 1.93 -17.91
N SER A 186 -4.71 2.90 -18.49
CA SER A 186 -3.29 2.75 -18.83
C SER A 186 -2.39 2.51 -17.61
N VAL A 187 -2.77 3.04 -16.43
CA VAL A 187 -2.02 2.78 -15.18
C VAL A 187 -2.35 1.40 -14.66
N VAL A 188 -3.62 1.02 -14.68
CA VAL A 188 -4.07 -0.31 -14.25
C VAL A 188 -3.42 -1.39 -15.13
N ASP A 189 -3.39 -1.22 -16.45
CA ASP A 189 -2.72 -2.15 -17.36
C ASP A 189 -1.23 -2.35 -16.96
N LYS A 190 -0.51 -1.26 -16.67
CA LYS A 190 0.88 -1.34 -16.17
C LYS A 190 1.01 -2.03 -14.81
N ILE A 191 0.05 -1.83 -13.91
CA ILE A 191 0.05 -2.54 -12.61
C ILE A 191 -0.12 -4.04 -12.84
N ILE A 192 -1.02 -4.43 -13.75
CA ILE A 192 -1.23 -5.82 -14.10
C ILE A 192 0.03 -6.42 -14.76
N ASP A 193 0.68 -5.69 -15.66
CA ASP A 193 1.95 -6.12 -16.27
C ASP A 193 3.01 -6.44 -15.19
N GLU A 194 3.15 -5.59 -14.17
CA GLU A 194 4.09 -5.83 -13.06
C GLU A 194 3.67 -7.01 -12.16
N ILE A 195 2.38 -7.32 -12.09
CA ILE A 195 1.86 -8.47 -11.33
C ILE A 195 2.16 -9.78 -12.06
N ILE A 196 2.10 -9.79 -13.38
CA ILE A 196 2.27 -11.00 -14.18
C ILE A 196 3.72 -11.33 -14.50
N MET A 197 4.64 -10.35 -14.42
CA MET A 197 6.09 -10.56 -14.48
C MET A 197 6.61 -11.30 -13.27
#